data_8cca79da20a719b1430525224de01386
#
_entry.id   8cca79da20a719b1430525224de01386
#
_cell.length_a   1.000
_cell.length_b   1.000
_cell.length_c   1.000
_cell.angle_alpha   90.00
_cell.angle_beta   90.00
_cell.angle_gamma   90.00
#
_symmetry.space_group_name_H-M   'P 1'
#
loop_
_entity.id
_entity.type
_entity.pdbx_description
1 polymer ?
#
loop_
_entity_poly.entity_id
_entity_poly.type
_entity_poly.pdbx_seq_one_letter_code
_entity_poly.pdbx_strand_id
1 'polypeptide(L)'
;IKTAVEIMNKTGAVNVGGLMFADSKKGLQRTIAQAMRSKLGVGSSKFHTGGSAGESETVYLGTFKKSAVIAAGGFDERYIRAQDWELNHRLRKNGGSIWFDPRLVVTYRPRNTFRKLAKQYFQYGRWRRVITRQHQNTANFRYLAPPIAVLVILLSISFAVLVNPVFITPIFIYFASLIVGSIFIGKKIADKLLMPLVLATMHLSWGVGFITSPKKLFKS
;
A
#
# COMPACT_ATOMS: atom_id res chain seq x y z
N ILE A 1 -12.91 -9.95 17.80
CA ILE A 1 -13.88 -10.75 17.02
C ILE A 1 -15.31 -10.32 17.34
N LYS A 2 -15.74 -10.25 18.63
CA LYS A 2 -17.12 -9.86 19.00
C LYS A 2 -17.59 -8.59 18.28
N THR A 3 -16.84 -7.48 18.39
CA THR A 3 -17.15 -6.22 17.71
C THR A 3 -17.25 -6.36 16.19
N ALA A 4 -16.40 -7.17 15.56
CA ALA A 4 -16.47 -7.40 14.11
C ALA A 4 -17.76 -8.13 13.71
N VAL A 5 -18.19 -9.12 14.51
CA VAL A 5 -19.45 -9.85 14.28
C VAL A 5 -20.67 -8.93 14.47
N GLU A 6 -20.67 -8.09 15.52
CA GLU A 6 -21.72 -7.09 15.74
C GLU A 6 -21.87 -6.13 14.55
N ILE A 7 -20.74 -5.63 14.03
CA ILE A 7 -20.71 -4.77 12.84
C ILE A 7 -21.24 -5.53 11.62
N MET A 8 -20.79 -6.77 11.42
CA MET A 8 -21.22 -7.63 10.31
C MET A 8 -22.74 -7.83 10.32
N ASN A 9 -23.32 -8.11 11.49
CA ASN A 9 -24.76 -8.28 11.66
C ASN A 9 -25.53 -6.98 11.39
N LYS A 10 -24.98 -5.84 11.84
CA LYS A 10 -25.60 -4.52 11.64
C LYS A 10 -25.55 -4.03 10.20
N THR A 11 -24.46 -4.31 9.49
CA THR A 11 -24.20 -3.75 8.15
C THR A 11 -24.51 -4.71 7.01
N GLY A 12 -24.67 -6.00 7.30
CA GLY A 12 -24.77 -7.04 6.28
C GLY A 12 -23.45 -7.35 5.55
N ALA A 13 -22.34 -6.71 5.94
CA ALA A 13 -21.05 -6.89 5.28
C ALA A 13 -20.57 -8.35 5.35
N VAL A 14 -19.92 -8.81 4.29
CA VAL A 14 -19.35 -10.16 4.21
C VAL A 14 -17.93 -10.24 4.73
N ASN A 15 -17.27 -9.09 4.88
CA ASN A 15 -15.97 -8.94 5.53
C ASN A 15 -15.91 -7.63 6.30
N VAL A 16 -15.46 -7.70 7.55
CA VAL A 16 -15.31 -6.56 8.45
C VAL A 16 -13.90 -6.55 9.00
N GLY A 17 -13.19 -5.45 8.87
CA GLY A 17 -11.86 -5.28 9.42
C GLY A 17 -11.55 -3.81 9.71
N GLY A 18 -10.32 -3.52 10.09
CA GLY A 18 -10.00 -2.20 10.61
C GLY A 18 -8.64 -1.67 10.23
N LEU A 19 -8.07 -0.94 11.17
CA LEU A 19 -6.84 -0.18 11.03
C LEU A 19 -5.60 -1.05 11.28
N MET A 20 -4.69 -1.08 10.35
CA MET A 20 -3.31 -1.52 10.56
C MET A 20 -2.51 -0.39 11.19
N PHE A 21 -2.45 -0.35 12.49
CA PHE A 21 -1.71 0.66 13.20
C PHE A 21 -0.21 0.32 13.24
N ALA A 22 0.53 0.83 12.26
CA ALA A 22 1.98 0.67 12.24
C ALA A 22 2.59 1.45 13.40
N ASP A 23 3.31 0.75 14.31
CA ASP A 23 3.93 1.35 15.49
C ASP A 23 5.30 0.78 15.80
N SER A 24 6.18 1.66 16.27
CA SER A 24 7.46 1.33 16.88
C SER A 24 8.01 2.54 17.65
N LYS A 25 8.71 2.25 18.76
CA LYS A 25 9.38 3.27 19.56
C LYS A 25 10.83 3.52 19.12
N LYS A 26 11.42 2.67 18.28
CA LYS A 26 12.86 2.65 17.96
C LYS A 26 13.17 3.28 16.60
N GLY A 27 14.08 4.26 16.58
CA GLY A 27 14.84 4.81 15.45
C GLY A 27 14.15 4.70 14.07
N LEU A 28 14.84 4.12 13.11
CA LEU A 28 14.36 3.93 11.74
C LEU A 28 12.98 3.23 11.67
N GLN A 29 12.73 2.24 12.51
CA GLN A 29 11.45 1.52 12.52
C GLN A 29 10.28 2.43 12.91
N ARG A 30 10.50 3.41 13.82
CA ARG A 30 9.52 4.44 14.17
C ARG A 30 9.23 5.35 12.98
N THR A 31 10.28 5.79 12.26
CA THR A 31 10.12 6.62 11.05
C THR A 31 9.33 5.87 9.97
N ILE A 32 9.63 4.59 9.74
CA ILE A 32 8.88 3.74 8.82
C ILE A 32 7.41 3.60 9.26
N ALA A 33 7.15 3.45 10.57
CA ALA A 33 5.79 3.40 11.10
C ALA A 33 4.99 4.69 10.79
N GLN A 34 5.63 5.85 10.94
CA GLN A 34 5.02 7.14 10.61
C GLN A 34 4.76 7.27 9.10
N ALA A 35 5.71 6.89 8.25
CA ALA A 35 5.54 6.86 6.81
C ALA A 35 4.36 5.97 6.38
N MET A 36 4.24 4.77 6.96
CA MET A 36 3.16 3.81 6.66
C MET A 36 1.77 4.30 7.10
N ARG A 37 1.68 5.30 7.97
CA ARG A 37 0.42 5.94 8.40
C ARG A 37 0.16 7.26 7.67
N SER A 38 1.01 7.67 6.75
CA SER A 38 0.87 8.91 6.01
C SER A 38 0.31 8.69 4.61
N LYS A 39 -0.48 9.65 4.12
CA LYS A 39 -0.97 9.63 2.74
C LYS A 39 0.18 9.68 1.72
N LEU A 40 1.27 10.36 2.03
CA LEU A 40 2.44 10.43 1.16
C LEU A 40 3.14 9.06 1.04
N GLY A 41 3.16 8.28 2.14
CA GLY A 41 3.81 6.95 2.14
C GLY A 41 2.99 5.83 1.50
N VAL A 42 1.65 5.85 1.64
CA VAL A 42 0.78 4.71 1.25
C VAL A 42 -0.48 5.11 0.48
N GLY A 43 -0.64 6.41 0.16
CA GLY A 43 -1.85 6.95 -0.43
C GLY A 43 -3.04 6.96 0.55
N SER A 44 -4.23 7.22 0.02
CA SER A 44 -5.47 7.32 0.82
C SER A 44 -6.11 5.96 1.09
N SER A 45 -5.40 5.08 1.78
CA SER A 45 -5.91 3.75 2.16
C SER A 45 -6.46 3.78 3.58
N LYS A 46 -7.78 3.63 3.76
CA LYS A 46 -8.44 3.67 5.08
C LYS A 46 -7.77 2.74 6.11
N PHE A 47 -7.40 1.54 5.71
CA PHE A 47 -6.80 0.59 6.63
C PHE A 47 -5.36 0.94 7.06
N HIS A 48 -4.71 1.90 6.41
CA HIS A 48 -3.41 2.46 6.82
C HIS A 48 -3.51 3.82 7.51
N THR A 49 -4.34 4.71 6.95
CA THR A 49 -4.41 6.12 7.37
C THR A 49 -5.53 6.39 8.34
N GLY A 50 -6.45 5.45 8.52
CA GLY A 50 -7.67 5.66 9.30
C GLY A 50 -8.76 6.34 8.48
N GLY A 51 -9.80 6.75 9.18
CA GLY A 51 -10.96 7.43 8.61
C GLY A 51 -12.27 6.99 9.26
N SER A 52 -13.40 7.47 8.73
CA SER A 52 -14.74 7.08 9.19
C SER A 52 -15.07 5.63 8.84
N ALA A 53 -15.85 4.96 9.68
CA ALA A 53 -16.43 3.67 9.39
C ALA A 53 -17.26 3.72 8.09
N GLY A 54 -17.26 2.62 7.33
CA GLY A 54 -17.99 2.55 6.07
C GLY A 54 -17.38 1.56 5.10
N GLU A 55 -17.99 1.46 3.93
CA GLU A 55 -17.51 0.59 2.86
C GLU A 55 -16.09 0.92 2.41
N SER A 56 -15.35 -0.13 2.06
CA SER A 56 -13.95 -0.04 1.62
C SER A 56 -13.64 -1.11 0.58
N GLU A 57 -12.62 -0.86 -0.25
CA GLU A 57 -12.13 -1.89 -1.19
C GLU A 57 -11.54 -3.10 -0.47
N THR A 58 -10.89 -2.86 0.65
CA THR A 58 -10.21 -3.88 1.46
C THR A 58 -9.99 -3.35 2.88
N VAL A 59 -9.75 -4.25 3.80
CA VAL A 59 -9.48 -3.98 5.21
C VAL A 59 -8.28 -4.78 5.69
N TYR A 60 -7.72 -4.42 6.83
CA TYR A 60 -6.62 -5.18 7.42
C TYR A 60 -7.18 -6.25 8.38
N LEU A 61 -6.67 -7.49 8.25
CA LEU A 61 -7.05 -8.67 9.03
C LEU A 61 -8.57 -8.79 9.20
N GLY A 62 -9.26 -8.91 8.05
CA GLY A 62 -10.72 -8.99 8.02
C GLY A 62 -11.29 -10.23 8.70
N THR A 63 -12.46 -10.06 9.31
CA THR A 63 -13.33 -11.13 9.78
C THR A 63 -14.34 -11.42 8.69
N PHE A 64 -14.30 -12.62 8.12
CA PHE A 64 -15.11 -12.99 6.96
C PHE A 64 -16.33 -13.81 7.35
N LYS A 65 -17.43 -13.62 6.64
CA LYS A 65 -18.56 -14.53 6.65
C LYS A 65 -18.18 -15.81 5.89
N LYS A 66 -18.11 -16.95 6.59
CA LYS A 66 -17.62 -18.22 6.05
C LYS A 66 -18.36 -18.64 4.77
N SER A 67 -19.70 -18.52 4.74
CA SER A 67 -20.50 -18.84 3.57
C SER A 67 -20.13 -17.99 2.35
N ALA A 68 -19.83 -16.70 2.53
CA ALA A 68 -19.44 -15.82 1.42
C ALA A 68 -18.05 -16.20 0.86
N VAL A 69 -17.09 -16.58 1.72
CA VAL A 69 -15.77 -17.05 1.30
C VAL A 69 -15.91 -18.36 0.50
N ILE A 70 -16.71 -19.30 0.98
CA ILE A 70 -16.96 -20.58 0.26
C ILE A 70 -17.61 -20.31 -1.10
N ALA A 71 -18.65 -19.48 -1.15
CA ALA A 71 -19.33 -19.13 -2.38
C ALA A 71 -18.42 -18.39 -3.39
N ALA A 72 -17.41 -17.67 -2.91
CA ALA A 72 -16.39 -17.02 -3.75
C ALA A 72 -15.26 -17.98 -4.17
N GLY A 73 -15.28 -19.27 -3.79
CA GLY A 73 -14.25 -20.26 -4.10
C GLY A 73 -13.00 -20.20 -3.22
N GLY A 74 -13.06 -19.55 -2.04
CA GLY A 74 -11.93 -19.47 -1.09
C GLY A 74 -10.84 -18.51 -1.52
N PHE A 75 -9.67 -18.64 -0.90
CA PHE A 75 -8.45 -17.93 -1.31
C PHE A 75 -7.85 -18.58 -2.56
N ASP A 76 -7.43 -17.76 -3.51
CA ASP A 76 -6.67 -18.24 -4.67
C ASP A 76 -5.20 -18.43 -4.27
N GLU A 77 -4.76 -19.68 -4.17
CA GLU A 77 -3.43 -20.07 -3.70
C GLU A 77 -2.29 -19.60 -4.63
N ARG A 78 -2.61 -19.21 -5.86
CA ARG A 78 -1.64 -18.63 -6.80
C ARG A 78 -1.13 -17.26 -6.33
N TYR A 79 -1.88 -16.57 -5.48
CA TYR A 79 -1.47 -15.29 -4.89
C TYR A 79 -0.65 -15.51 -3.62
N ILE A 80 0.67 -15.40 -3.70
CA ILE A 80 1.56 -15.43 -2.53
C ILE A 80 1.45 -14.13 -1.71
N ARG A 81 1.00 -13.03 -2.35
CA ARG A 81 0.70 -11.75 -1.71
C ARG A 81 -0.51 -11.10 -2.36
N ALA A 82 -1.13 -10.18 -1.63
CA ALA A 82 -2.38 -9.52 -2.00
C ALA A 82 -3.58 -10.48 -2.14
N GLN A 83 -3.49 -11.68 -1.56
CA GLN A 83 -4.56 -12.68 -1.54
C GLN A 83 -5.83 -12.16 -0.84
N ASP A 84 -5.65 -11.38 0.21
CA ASP A 84 -6.74 -10.71 0.93
C ASP A 84 -7.44 -9.65 0.05
N TRP A 85 -6.68 -8.84 -0.66
CA TRP A 85 -7.23 -7.86 -1.59
C TRP A 85 -7.97 -8.53 -2.74
N GLU A 86 -7.41 -9.60 -3.29
CA GLU A 86 -7.99 -10.37 -4.39
C GLU A 86 -9.32 -11.02 -3.98
N LEU A 87 -9.35 -11.69 -2.82
CA LEU A 87 -10.58 -12.25 -2.28
C LEU A 87 -11.64 -11.15 -2.04
N ASN A 88 -11.26 -10.02 -1.46
CA ASN A 88 -12.16 -8.89 -1.26
C ASN A 88 -12.71 -8.35 -2.59
N HIS A 89 -11.91 -8.36 -3.66
CA HIS A 89 -12.36 -7.98 -4.99
C HIS A 89 -13.45 -8.94 -5.51
N ARG A 90 -13.24 -10.28 -5.41
CA ARG A 90 -14.26 -11.27 -5.81
C ARG A 90 -15.51 -11.19 -4.95
N LEU A 91 -15.38 -11.04 -3.64
CA LEU A 91 -16.53 -10.87 -2.74
C LEU A 91 -17.38 -9.67 -3.14
N ARG A 92 -16.78 -8.51 -3.47
CA ARG A 92 -17.50 -7.32 -3.95
C ARG A 92 -18.13 -7.55 -5.33
N LYS A 93 -17.43 -8.23 -6.23
CA LYS A 93 -17.99 -8.58 -7.55
C LYS A 93 -19.23 -9.48 -7.44
N ASN A 94 -19.29 -10.30 -6.41
CA ASN A 94 -20.44 -11.16 -6.10
C ASN A 94 -21.53 -10.44 -5.26
N GLY A 95 -21.51 -9.10 -5.18
CA GLY A 95 -22.52 -8.30 -4.48
C GLY A 95 -22.30 -8.15 -2.97
N GLY A 96 -21.21 -8.69 -2.40
CA GLY A 96 -20.88 -8.52 -0.99
C GLY A 96 -20.24 -7.17 -0.71
N SER A 97 -20.42 -6.60 0.48
CA SER A 97 -19.73 -5.40 0.94
C SER A 97 -18.60 -5.72 1.90
N ILE A 98 -17.54 -4.91 1.84
CA ILE A 98 -16.39 -4.95 2.76
C ILE A 98 -16.46 -3.71 3.63
N TRP A 99 -16.45 -3.87 4.95
CA TRP A 99 -16.65 -2.78 5.90
C TRP A 99 -15.40 -2.49 6.71
N PHE A 100 -14.97 -1.24 6.66
CA PHE A 100 -13.90 -0.71 7.52
C PHE A 100 -14.51 -0.10 8.78
N ASP A 101 -13.97 -0.45 9.96
CA ASP A 101 -14.33 0.20 11.21
C ASP A 101 -13.05 0.57 12.01
N PRO A 102 -12.85 1.86 12.35
CA PRO A 102 -11.65 2.33 13.06
C PRO A 102 -11.53 1.81 14.49
N ARG A 103 -12.59 1.25 15.08
CA ARG A 103 -12.54 0.59 16.39
C ARG A 103 -11.75 -0.72 16.37
N LEU A 104 -11.65 -1.34 15.19
CA LEU A 104 -10.87 -2.57 15.00
C LEU A 104 -9.43 -2.18 14.66
N VAL A 105 -8.58 -2.13 15.67
CA VAL A 105 -7.17 -1.74 15.53
C VAL A 105 -6.27 -2.94 15.73
N VAL A 106 -5.35 -3.17 14.82
CA VAL A 106 -4.29 -4.17 14.94
C VAL A 106 -2.93 -3.52 14.83
N THR A 107 -2.11 -3.69 15.85
CA THR A 107 -0.75 -3.17 15.86
C THR A 107 0.12 -3.95 14.88
N TYR A 108 0.76 -3.22 13.98
CA TYR A 108 1.71 -3.77 13.01
C TYR A 108 3.14 -3.29 13.32
N ARG A 109 4.08 -4.21 13.40
CA ARG A 109 5.51 -3.91 13.55
C ARG A 109 6.19 -3.79 12.17
N PRO A 110 6.60 -2.58 11.74
CA PRO A 110 7.25 -2.39 10.46
C PRO A 110 8.63 -3.05 10.37
N ARG A 111 9.20 -3.08 9.18
CA ARG A 111 10.58 -3.51 8.97
C ARG A 111 11.55 -2.57 9.70
N ASN A 112 12.70 -3.08 10.10
CA ASN A 112 13.67 -2.35 10.90
C ASN A 112 14.94 -1.95 10.12
N THR A 113 15.02 -2.27 8.82
CA THR A 113 16.13 -1.89 7.93
C THR A 113 15.62 -1.45 6.57
N PHE A 114 16.34 -0.56 5.89
CA PHE A 114 16.03 -0.15 4.52
C PHE A 114 15.96 -1.33 3.54
N ARG A 115 16.89 -2.29 3.65
CA ARG A 115 16.88 -3.49 2.80
C ARG A 115 15.59 -4.31 2.92
N LYS A 116 15.14 -4.53 4.17
CA LYS A 116 13.88 -5.27 4.41
C LYS A 116 12.66 -4.46 3.96
N LEU A 117 12.70 -3.14 4.12
CA LEU A 117 11.65 -2.23 3.65
C LEU A 117 11.58 -2.25 2.12
N ALA A 118 12.71 -2.06 1.45
CA ALA A 118 12.79 -2.12 -0.01
C ALA A 118 12.27 -3.44 -0.58
N LYS A 119 12.71 -4.59 0.00
CA LYS A 119 12.22 -5.93 -0.39
C LYS A 119 10.70 -6.05 -0.23
N GLN A 120 10.14 -5.51 0.85
CA GLN A 120 8.70 -5.54 1.10
C GLN A 120 7.93 -4.74 0.05
N TYR A 121 8.32 -3.50 -0.19
CA TYR A 121 7.64 -2.61 -1.15
C TYR A 121 7.84 -3.05 -2.60
N PHE A 122 9.01 -3.57 -2.94
CA PHE A 122 9.25 -4.21 -4.23
C PHE A 122 8.27 -5.36 -4.48
N GLN A 123 8.08 -6.24 -3.50
CA GLN A 123 7.10 -7.33 -3.62
C GLN A 123 5.66 -6.81 -3.72
N TYR A 124 5.32 -5.76 -2.99
CA TYR A 124 4.00 -5.13 -3.09
C TYR A 124 3.74 -4.58 -4.51
N GLY A 125 4.72 -3.91 -5.11
CA GLY A 125 4.63 -3.44 -6.48
C GLY A 125 4.45 -4.58 -7.48
N ARG A 126 5.27 -5.65 -7.38
CA ARG A 126 5.17 -6.84 -8.25
C ARG A 126 3.77 -7.47 -8.21
N TRP A 127 3.26 -7.73 -7.02
CA TRP A 127 1.95 -8.37 -6.85
C TRP A 127 0.79 -7.43 -7.19
N ARG A 128 0.95 -6.11 -7.01
CA ARG A 128 -0.03 -5.14 -7.53
C ARG A 128 -0.11 -5.18 -9.07
N ARG A 129 1.01 -5.35 -9.75
CA ARG A 129 1.02 -5.53 -11.21
C ARG A 129 0.31 -6.82 -11.63
N VAL A 130 0.45 -7.91 -10.88
CA VAL A 130 -0.32 -9.15 -11.11
C VAL A 130 -1.82 -8.86 -11.01
N ILE A 131 -2.26 -8.22 -9.91
CA ILE A 131 -3.67 -7.83 -9.72
C ILE A 131 -4.20 -7.02 -10.93
N THR A 132 -3.46 -6.00 -11.37
CA THR A 132 -3.91 -5.16 -12.50
C THR A 132 -3.95 -5.89 -13.84
N ARG A 133 -3.22 -7.00 -13.98
CA ARG A 133 -3.27 -7.86 -15.19
C ARG A 133 -4.43 -8.85 -15.14
N GLN A 134 -4.77 -9.36 -13.96
CA GLN A 134 -5.81 -10.39 -13.77
C GLN A 134 -7.21 -9.79 -13.63
N HIS A 135 -7.31 -8.58 -13.07
CA HIS A 135 -8.57 -7.93 -12.80
C HIS A 135 -8.62 -6.55 -13.46
N GLN A 136 -9.46 -6.42 -14.48
CA GLN A 136 -9.67 -5.14 -15.17
C GLN A 136 -10.21 -4.06 -14.22
N ASN A 137 -9.96 -2.79 -14.54
CA ASN A 137 -10.44 -1.62 -13.76
C ASN A 137 -9.97 -1.56 -12.30
N THR A 138 -8.87 -2.26 -11.97
CA THR A 138 -8.27 -2.22 -10.62
C THR A 138 -7.06 -1.30 -10.52
N ALA A 139 -6.63 -0.71 -11.63
CA ALA A 139 -5.63 0.33 -11.66
C ALA A 139 -6.24 1.66 -11.18
N ASN A 140 -5.62 2.29 -10.21
CA ASN A 140 -5.94 3.65 -9.81
C ASN A 140 -4.64 4.46 -9.60
N PHE A 141 -4.75 5.79 -9.54
CA PHE A 141 -3.60 6.67 -9.42
C PHE A 141 -2.69 6.33 -8.24
N ARG A 142 -3.25 5.93 -7.11
CA ARG A 142 -2.48 5.51 -5.92
C ARG A 142 -1.48 4.39 -6.21
N TYR A 143 -1.84 3.45 -7.09
CA TYR A 143 -0.98 2.32 -7.46
C TYR A 143 -0.03 2.64 -8.60
N LEU A 144 -0.39 3.63 -9.43
CA LEU A 144 0.40 4.02 -10.60
C LEU A 144 1.40 5.14 -10.29
N ALA A 145 1.17 5.96 -9.26
CA ALA A 145 2.08 7.05 -8.90
C ALA A 145 3.54 6.59 -8.69
N PRO A 146 3.84 5.51 -7.94
CA PRO A 146 5.22 5.05 -7.77
C PRO A 146 5.90 4.58 -9.07
N PRO A 147 5.30 3.74 -9.94
CA PRO A 147 5.93 3.39 -11.21
C PRO A 147 6.08 4.60 -12.15
N ILE A 148 5.14 5.55 -12.16
CA ILE A 148 5.27 6.81 -12.90
C ILE A 148 6.47 7.60 -12.39
N ALA A 149 6.64 7.75 -11.08
CA ALA A 149 7.79 8.44 -10.50
C ALA A 149 9.13 7.80 -10.94
N VAL A 150 9.23 6.47 -10.96
CA VAL A 150 10.43 5.77 -11.46
C VAL A 150 10.66 6.07 -12.93
N LEU A 151 9.62 6.02 -13.78
CA LEU A 151 9.76 6.33 -15.21
C LEU A 151 10.16 7.79 -15.43
N VAL A 152 9.56 8.73 -14.71
CA VAL A 152 9.93 10.16 -14.79
C VAL A 152 11.40 10.35 -14.40
N ILE A 153 11.87 9.71 -13.32
CA ILE A 153 13.29 9.80 -12.90
C ILE A 153 14.20 9.25 -14.00
N LEU A 154 13.92 8.08 -14.55
CA LEU A 154 14.74 7.47 -15.61
C LEU A 154 14.76 8.34 -16.88
N LEU A 155 13.61 8.84 -17.32
CA LEU A 155 13.50 9.75 -18.46
C LEU A 155 14.24 11.06 -18.19
N SER A 156 14.08 11.65 -17.00
CA SER A 156 14.79 12.88 -16.62
C SER A 156 16.30 12.73 -16.70
N ILE A 157 16.85 11.61 -16.20
CA ILE A 157 18.29 11.33 -16.32
C ILE A 157 18.70 11.21 -17.79
N SER A 158 17.96 10.43 -18.59
CA SER A 158 18.27 10.22 -20.00
C SER A 158 18.25 11.54 -20.80
N PHE A 159 17.21 12.36 -20.61
CA PHE A 159 17.10 13.66 -21.30
C PHE A 159 18.10 14.68 -20.78
N ALA A 160 18.44 14.65 -19.48
CA ALA A 160 19.46 15.55 -18.94
C ALA A 160 20.85 15.28 -19.54
N VAL A 161 21.17 14.01 -19.81
CA VAL A 161 22.45 13.61 -20.41
C VAL A 161 22.45 13.84 -21.94
N LEU A 162 21.36 13.50 -22.62
CA LEU A 162 21.34 13.46 -24.09
C LEU A 162 20.91 14.78 -24.74
N VAL A 163 20.16 15.63 -24.02
CA VAL A 163 19.54 16.83 -24.60
C VAL A 163 19.96 18.09 -23.85
N ASN A 164 19.57 18.24 -22.58
CA ASN A 164 19.87 19.43 -21.79
C ASN A 164 19.79 19.14 -20.30
N PRO A 165 20.78 19.56 -19.47
CA PRO A 165 20.78 19.36 -18.02
C PRO A 165 19.54 19.85 -17.28
N VAL A 166 18.75 20.78 -17.87
CA VAL A 166 17.51 21.27 -17.24
C VAL A 166 16.49 20.15 -16.99
N PHE A 167 16.54 19.08 -17.77
CA PHE A 167 15.65 17.91 -17.58
C PHE A 167 15.89 17.12 -16.28
N ILE A 168 16.92 17.47 -15.48
CA ILE A 168 17.11 16.93 -14.11
C ILE A 168 16.09 17.52 -13.12
N THR A 169 15.46 18.65 -13.44
CA THR A 169 14.52 19.40 -12.56
C THR A 169 13.42 18.53 -11.95
N PRO A 170 12.74 17.60 -12.65
CA PRO A 170 11.70 16.74 -12.05
C PRO A 170 12.22 15.90 -10.88
N ILE A 171 13.49 15.50 -10.91
CA ILE A 171 14.13 14.74 -9.82
C ILE A 171 14.27 15.64 -8.58
N PHE A 172 14.73 16.88 -8.74
CA PHE A 172 14.81 17.83 -7.64
C PHE A 172 13.44 18.13 -7.06
N ILE A 173 12.41 18.33 -7.89
CA ILE A 173 11.02 18.55 -7.44
C ILE A 173 10.53 17.33 -6.64
N TYR A 174 10.78 16.12 -7.12
CA TYR A 174 10.40 14.90 -6.41
C TYR A 174 11.05 14.83 -5.02
N PHE A 175 12.38 14.97 -4.91
CA PHE A 175 13.05 14.90 -3.62
C PHE A 175 12.69 16.08 -2.71
N ALA A 176 12.53 17.29 -3.25
CA ALA A 176 12.04 18.44 -2.49
C ALA A 176 10.65 18.17 -1.89
N SER A 177 9.73 17.58 -2.65
CA SER A 177 8.40 17.21 -2.15
C SER A 177 8.46 16.19 -1.00
N LEU A 178 9.41 15.23 -1.04
CA LEU A 178 9.62 14.29 0.07
C LEU A 178 10.19 14.99 1.31
N ILE A 179 11.11 15.95 1.13
CA ILE A 179 11.68 16.74 2.23
C ILE A 179 10.59 17.59 2.89
N VAL A 180 9.80 18.32 2.09
CA VAL A 180 8.68 19.13 2.60
C VAL A 180 7.67 18.23 3.33
N GLY A 181 7.25 17.11 2.72
CA GLY A 181 6.33 16.17 3.34
C GLY A 181 6.86 15.59 4.65
N SER A 182 8.19 15.38 4.77
CA SER A 182 8.82 14.84 5.97
C SER A 182 8.71 15.78 7.19
N ILE A 183 8.64 17.08 6.97
CA ILE A 183 8.48 18.09 8.03
C ILE A 183 7.13 17.89 8.74
N PHE A 184 6.10 17.54 7.98
CA PHE A 184 4.73 17.33 8.52
C PHE A 184 4.52 15.91 9.07
N ILE A 185 5.21 14.90 8.52
CA ILE A 185 5.03 13.50 8.92
C ILE A 185 5.90 13.13 10.11
N GLY A 186 7.16 13.57 10.13
CA GLY A 186 8.14 13.24 11.15
C GLY A 186 7.85 13.92 12.48
N LYS A 187 7.75 13.14 13.57
CA LYS A 187 7.46 13.66 14.90
C LYS A 187 8.66 14.23 15.63
N LYS A 188 9.86 13.64 15.40
CA LYS A 188 11.14 14.08 15.96
C LYS A 188 12.07 14.55 14.86
N ILE A 189 13.06 15.38 15.17
CA ILE A 189 14.05 15.86 14.19
C ILE A 189 14.69 14.67 13.45
N ALA A 190 15.13 13.64 14.18
CA ALA A 190 15.69 12.43 13.57
C ALA A 190 14.72 11.73 12.62
N ASP A 191 13.40 11.74 12.91
CA ASP A 191 12.40 11.19 12.00
C ASP A 191 12.28 12.05 10.74
N LYS A 192 12.27 13.38 10.87
CA LYS A 192 12.21 14.31 9.72
C LYS A 192 13.41 14.15 8.79
N LEU A 193 14.60 13.93 9.34
CA LEU A 193 15.83 13.71 8.55
C LEU A 193 15.84 12.34 7.83
N LEU A 194 15.31 11.29 8.45
CA LEU A 194 15.26 9.96 7.86
C LEU A 194 14.06 9.75 6.92
N MET A 195 12.99 10.52 7.09
CA MET A 195 11.72 10.34 6.39
C MET A 195 11.85 10.43 4.85
N PRO A 196 12.61 11.37 4.26
CA PRO A 196 12.76 11.42 2.80
C PRO A 196 13.34 10.13 2.24
N LEU A 197 14.35 9.54 2.91
CA LEU A 197 14.96 8.26 2.50
C LEU A 197 13.98 7.10 2.66
N VAL A 198 13.18 7.08 3.73
CA VAL A 198 12.14 6.07 3.94
C VAL A 198 11.09 6.14 2.84
N LEU A 199 10.56 7.33 2.55
CA LEU A 199 9.55 7.54 1.51
C LEU A 199 10.11 7.18 0.12
N ALA A 200 11.32 7.65 -0.22
CA ALA A 200 11.97 7.30 -1.47
C ALA A 200 12.15 5.77 -1.60
N THR A 201 12.59 5.10 -0.54
CA THR A 201 12.72 3.64 -0.51
C THR A 201 11.38 2.95 -0.79
N MET A 202 10.28 3.41 -0.16
CA MET A 202 8.95 2.86 -0.36
C MET A 202 8.48 3.06 -1.81
N HIS A 203 8.54 4.29 -2.33
CA HIS A 203 8.07 4.65 -3.66
C HIS A 203 8.88 3.97 -4.76
N LEU A 204 10.21 4.11 -4.73
CA LEU A 204 11.06 3.59 -5.80
C LEU A 204 11.05 2.06 -5.83
N SER A 205 11.11 1.41 -4.66
CA SER A 205 11.04 -0.05 -4.60
C SER A 205 9.70 -0.59 -5.12
N TRP A 206 8.59 0.07 -4.75
CA TRP A 206 7.27 -0.28 -5.29
C TRP A 206 7.24 -0.08 -6.81
N GLY A 207 7.65 1.09 -7.30
CA GLY A 207 7.63 1.43 -8.72
C GLY A 207 8.44 0.46 -9.56
N VAL A 208 9.70 0.19 -9.15
CA VAL A 208 10.56 -0.80 -9.82
C VAL A 208 9.92 -2.19 -9.77
N GLY A 209 9.38 -2.61 -8.62
CA GLY A 209 8.70 -3.89 -8.50
C GLY A 209 7.49 -4.01 -9.44
N PHE A 210 6.71 -2.95 -9.59
CA PHE A 210 5.57 -2.91 -10.51
C PHE A 210 6.00 -3.01 -11.98
N ILE A 211 7.02 -2.23 -12.39
CA ILE A 211 7.53 -2.20 -13.77
C ILE A 211 8.15 -3.54 -14.15
N THR A 212 8.97 -4.10 -13.27
CA THR A 212 9.76 -5.33 -13.54
C THR A 212 9.02 -6.62 -13.19
N SER A 213 7.72 -6.56 -12.84
CA SER A 213 6.94 -7.75 -12.48
C SER A 213 6.84 -8.72 -13.65
N PRO A 214 7.38 -9.94 -13.57
CA PRO A 214 7.31 -10.90 -14.65
C PRO A 214 5.89 -11.47 -14.81
N LYS A 215 5.50 -11.78 -16.05
CA LYS A 215 4.19 -12.42 -16.31
C LYS A 215 4.06 -13.78 -15.59
N LYS A 216 5.15 -14.55 -15.53
CA LYS A 216 5.23 -15.87 -14.87
C LYS A 216 5.16 -15.82 -13.32
N LEU A 217 5.05 -14.63 -12.70
CA LEU A 217 4.92 -14.53 -11.25
C LEU A 217 3.59 -15.14 -10.76
N PHE A 218 2.57 -15.01 -11.58
CA PHE A 218 1.28 -15.65 -11.38
C PHE A 218 1.34 -17.02 -12.08
N LYS A 219 1.52 -18.08 -11.32
CA LYS A 219 1.54 -19.44 -11.85
C LYS A 219 0.12 -19.83 -12.28
N SER A 220 0.00 -20.27 -13.52
CA SER A 220 -1.20 -20.93 -14.06
C SER A 220 -1.41 -22.28 -13.40
#